data_53c9160b617a523f0c8f77e69c7cac7f
#
_entry.id   53c9160b617a523f0c8f77e69c7cac7f
#
_cell.length_a   1.000
_cell.length_b   1.000
_cell.length_c   1.000
_cell.angle_alpha   90.00
_cell.angle_beta   90.00
_cell.angle_gamma   90.00
#
_symmetry.space_group_name_H-M   'P 1'
#
loop_
_entity.id
_entity.type
_entity.pdbx_description
1 polymer ?
#
loop_
_entity_poly.entity_id
_entity_poly.type
_entity_poly.pdbx_seq_one_letter_code
_entity_poly.pdbx_strand_id
1 'polypeptide(L)'
;KTRAQLRAGLARLMQKKNIREITVTELVDEVDINRSTFYLHYEDIYQMLESIEQEIMEEIRLSITSNPIEPLASTDKAQAFLVHIFSYLEENREICNALLGPHGDMAFVEQTEKLVAETVFESLANQFPKTTPDMKYTYSFCLTGLVGMLKSWLSAEEPESPQYMADLTHKLFTNITRDIIK
;
A
#
# COMPACT_ATOMS: atom_id res chain seq x y z
N LYS A 1 -3.38 -5.57 21.57
CA LYS A 1 -2.93 -4.29 22.15
C LYS A 1 -1.42 -4.13 21.95
N THR A 2 -0.59 -5.05 22.42
CA THR A 2 0.88 -4.98 22.35
C THR A 2 1.43 -4.91 20.93
N ARG A 3 0.92 -5.75 20.00
CA ARG A 3 1.34 -5.69 18.57
C ARG A 3 1.07 -4.32 17.94
N ALA A 4 -0.08 -3.71 18.23
CA ALA A 4 -0.40 -2.38 17.72
C ALA A 4 0.54 -1.29 18.29
N GLN A 5 0.90 -1.38 19.57
CA GLN A 5 1.88 -0.46 20.18
C GLN A 5 3.26 -0.61 19.54
N LEU A 6 3.74 -1.85 19.36
CA LEU A 6 5.01 -2.14 18.68
C LEU A 6 5.00 -1.61 17.24
N ARG A 7 3.93 -1.86 16.49
CA ARG A 7 3.76 -1.38 15.11
C ARG A 7 3.82 0.15 15.02
N ALA A 8 3.12 0.86 15.90
CA ALA A 8 3.16 2.33 15.96
C ALA A 8 4.56 2.84 16.36
N GLY A 9 5.23 2.21 17.33
CA GLY A 9 6.59 2.54 17.72
C GLY A 9 7.59 2.35 16.58
N LEU A 10 7.50 1.22 15.86
CA LEU A 10 8.34 0.95 14.69
C LEU A 10 8.13 2.01 13.60
N ALA A 11 6.88 2.37 13.31
CA ALA A 11 6.54 3.40 12.33
C ALA A 11 7.19 4.76 12.70
N ARG A 12 7.11 5.18 13.97
CA ARG A 12 7.75 6.42 14.43
C ARG A 12 9.27 6.40 14.34
N LEU A 13 9.90 5.26 14.61
CA LEU A 13 11.35 5.12 14.47
C LEU A 13 11.78 5.12 13.00
N MET A 14 11.05 4.45 12.12
CA MET A 14 11.32 4.41 10.67
C MET A 14 11.14 5.78 10.00
N GLN A 15 10.35 6.68 10.56
CA GLN A 15 10.29 8.07 10.08
C GLN A 15 11.59 8.84 10.30
N LYS A 16 12.42 8.42 11.28
CA LYS A 16 13.65 9.11 11.69
C LYS A 16 14.91 8.47 11.13
N LYS A 17 14.90 7.15 10.89
CA LYS A 17 16.09 6.38 10.50
C LYS A 17 15.73 5.06 9.81
N ASN A 18 16.74 4.50 9.12
CA ASN A 18 16.58 3.23 8.41
C ASN A 18 16.36 2.06 9.40
N ILE A 19 15.63 1.03 8.95
CA ILE A 19 15.36 -0.19 9.73
C ILE A 19 16.62 -0.84 10.28
N ARG A 20 17.74 -0.76 9.56
CA ARG A 20 19.05 -1.33 9.96
C ARG A 20 19.65 -0.66 11.20
N GLU A 21 19.20 0.53 11.53
CA GLU A 21 19.66 1.32 12.68
C GLU A 21 18.72 1.19 13.88
N ILE A 22 17.57 0.52 13.72
CA ILE A 22 16.57 0.32 14.77
C ILE A 22 16.90 -0.95 15.53
N THR A 23 16.98 -0.84 16.86
CA THR A 23 17.20 -1.97 17.76
C THR A 23 15.93 -2.33 18.54
N VAL A 24 15.84 -3.62 18.98
CA VAL A 24 14.74 -4.05 19.87
C VAL A 24 14.68 -3.21 21.15
N THR A 25 15.84 -2.90 21.73
CA THR A 25 15.90 -2.06 22.96
C THR A 25 15.26 -0.71 22.74
N GLU A 26 15.61 -0.04 21.66
CA GLU A 26 15.09 1.27 21.33
C GLU A 26 13.58 1.23 21.01
N LEU A 27 13.11 0.19 20.33
CA LEU A 27 11.69 0.03 20.05
C LEU A 27 10.87 -0.21 21.33
N VAL A 28 11.34 -1.04 22.25
CA VAL A 28 10.60 -1.33 23.50
C VAL A 28 10.61 -0.12 24.44
N ASP A 29 11.70 0.65 24.46
CA ASP A 29 11.80 1.91 25.18
C ASP A 29 10.84 2.98 24.60
N GLU A 30 10.73 3.06 23.26
CA GLU A 30 9.82 3.98 22.57
C GLU A 30 8.35 3.72 22.92
N VAL A 31 7.97 2.47 23.22
CA VAL A 31 6.56 2.07 23.48
C VAL A 31 6.31 1.68 24.93
N ASP A 32 7.29 1.85 25.80
CA ASP A 32 7.23 1.55 27.25
C ASP A 32 6.75 0.13 27.54
N ILE A 33 7.42 -0.86 26.92
CA ILE A 33 7.16 -2.27 27.20
C ILE A 33 8.45 -3.01 27.56
N ASN A 34 8.31 -4.20 28.14
CA ASN A 34 9.45 -5.03 28.48
C ASN A 34 10.00 -5.76 27.24
N ARG A 35 11.33 -5.87 27.12
CA ARG A 35 12.00 -6.60 26.05
C ARG A 35 11.52 -8.05 25.91
N SER A 36 11.22 -8.73 27.02
CA SER A 36 10.64 -10.08 27.00
C SER A 36 9.27 -10.13 26.32
N THR A 37 8.49 -9.05 26.41
CA THR A 37 7.19 -8.92 25.75
C THR A 37 7.34 -8.83 24.24
N PHE A 38 8.38 -8.16 23.73
CA PHE A 38 8.68 -8.14 22.30
C PHE A 38 8.93 -9.55 21.78
N TYR A 39 9.80 -10.32 22.46
CA TYR A 39 10.17 -11.67 22.02
C TYR A 39 9.04 -12.72 22.14
N LEU A 40 7.93 -12.39 22.79
CA LEU A 40 6.69 -13.21 22.71
C LEU A 40 5.99 -13.08 21.34
N HIS A 41 6.31 -12.05 20.55
CA HIS A 41 5.62 -11.75 19.32
C HIS A 41 6.52 -11.85 18.08
N TYR A 42 7.81 -11.48 18.22
CA TYR A 42 8.75 -11.35 17.12
C TYR A 42 10.15 -11.82 17.54
N GLU A 43 10.90 -12.40 16.60
CA GLU A 43 12.28 -12.84 16.84
C GLU A 43 13.26 -11.65 16.85
N ASP A 44 13.06 -10.71 15.91
CA ASP A 44 13.84 -9.48 15.80
C ASP A 44 13.03 -8.38 15.05
N ILE A 45 13.68 -7.23 14.84
CA ILE A 45 13.08 -6.08 14.14
C ILE A 45 12.76 -6.41 12.68
N TYR A 46 13.60 -7.20 12.01
CA TYR A 46 13.41 -7.54 10.60
C TYR A 46 12.23 -8.48 10.41
N GLN A 47 12.13 -9.51 11.24
CA GLN A 47 10.99 -10.43 11.23
C GLN A 47 9.69 -9.72 11.57
N MET A 48 9.73 -8.72 12.47
CA MET A 48 8.58 -7.87 12.75
C MET A 48 8.17 -7.05 11.52
N LEU A 49 9.12 -6.42 10.82
CA LEU A 49 8.86 -5.64 9.61
C LEU A 49 8.27 -6.54 8.52
N GLU A 50 8.91 -7.68 8.24
CA GLU A 50 8.45 -8.66 7.25
C GLU A 50 7.01 -9.13 7.53
N SER A 51 6.68 -9.39 8.80
CA SER A 51 5.31 -9.76 9.20
C SER A 51 4.30 -8.65 8.88
N ILE A 52 4.66 -7.38 9.09
CA ILE A 52 3.80 -6.22 8.78
C ILE A 52 3.62 -6.08 7.26
N GLU A 53 4.69 -6.20 6.50
CA GLU A 53 4.68 -6.13 5.04
C GLU A 53 3.82 -7.25 4.43
N GLN A 54 3.95 -8.47 4.94
CA GLN A 54 3.13 -9.60 4.54
C GLN A 54 1.63 -9.39 4.85
N GLU A 55 1.30 -8.83 6.02
CA GLU A 55 -0.08 -8.46 6.36
C GLU A 55 -0.67 -7.45 5.35
N ILE A 56 0.08 -6.41 5.00
CA ILE A 56 -0.37 -5.39 4.04
C ILE A 56 -0.51 -6.00 2.63
N MET A 57 0.46 -6.79 2.19
CA MET A 57 0.42 -7.46 0.89
C MET A 57 -0.77 -8.42 0.77
N GLU A 58 -1.07 -9.17 1.82
CA GLU A 58 -2.20 -10.09 1.83
C GLU A 58 -3.54 -9.34 1.79
N GLU A 59 -3.68 -8.23 2.51
CA GLU A 59 -4.88 -7.39 2.45
C GLU A 59 -5.10 -6.84 1.03
N ILE A 60 -4.05 -6.35 0.38
CA ILE A 60 -4.12 -5.89 -1.02
C ILE A 60 -4.54 -7.05 -1.92
N ARG A 61 -3.93 -8.23 -1.78
CA ARG A 61 -4.25 -9.42 -2.57
C ARG A 61 -5.72 -9.84 -2.39
N LEU A 62 -6.19 -9.94 -1.14
CA LEU A 62 -7.56 -10.31 -0.83
C LEU A 62 -8.55 -9.29 -1.38
N SER A 63 -8.24 -8.01 -1.27
CA SER A 63 -9.08 -6.94 -1.80
C SER A 63 -9.24 -7.03 -3.32
N ILE A 64 -8.15 -7.30 -4.04
CA ILE A 64 -8.17 -7.47 -5.50
C ILE A 64 -8.93 -8.74 -5.90
N THR A 65 -8.70 -9.86 -5.22
CA THR A 65 -9.35 -11.14 -5.57
C THR A 65 -10.84 -11.17 -5.22
N SER A 66 -11.25 -10.49 -4.14
CA SER A 66 -12.65 -10.38 -3.74
C SER A 66 -13.46 -9.42 -4.61
N ASN A 67 -12.78 -8.48 -5.24
CA ASN A 67 -13.36 -7.51 -6.17
C ASN A 67 -12.58 -7.56 -7.48
N PRO A 68 -12.78 -8.59 -8.33
CA PRO A 68 -12.07 -8.68 -9.59
C PRO A 68 -12.21 -7.35 -10.34
N ILE A 69 -11.09 -6.76 -10.69
CA ILE A 69 -11.05 -5.51 -11.46
C ILE A 69 -11.57 -5.86 -12.85
N GLU A 70 -12.89 -5.84 -13.02
CA GLU A 70 -13.47 -5.84 -14.36
C GLU A 70 -13.14 -4.46 -14.94
N PRO A 71 -12.32 -4.38 -16.00
CA PRO A 71 -11.93 -3.12 -16.56
C PRO A 71 -13.19 -2.35 -16.95
N LEU A 72 -13.40 -1.19 -16.35
CA LEU A 72 -14.28 -0.11 -16.77
C LEU A 72 -15.80 -0.41 -16.86
N ALA A 73 -16.27 -1.64 -16.66
CA ALA A 73 -17.68 -1.98 -16.90
C ALA A 73 -18.61 -1.82 -15.70
N SER A 74 -18.10 -1.82 -14.46
CA SER A 74 -18.92 -1.48 -13.31
C SER A 74 -18.21 -0.47 -12.41
N THR A 75 -18.52 0.79 -12.58
CA THR A 75 -18.04 1.93 -11.76
C THR A 75 -18.12 1.62 -10.27
N ASP A 76 -19.22 0.99 -9.84
CA ASP A 76 -19.53 0.75 -8.43
C ASP A 76 -18.57 -0.25 -7.75
N LYS A 77 -18.18 -1.34 -8.43
CA LYS A 77 -17.26 -2.34 -7.86
C LYS A 77 -15.83 -1.83 -7.75
N ALA A 78 -15.35 -1.15 -8.80
CA ALA A 78 -14.02 -0.55 -8.79
C ALA A 78 -13.92 0.54 -7.71
N GLN A 79 -14.97 1.33 -7.55
CA GLN A 79 -15.05 2.36 -6.52
C GLN A 79 -15.07 1.76 -5.12
N ALA A 80 -15.88 0.72 -4.87
CA ALA A 80 -15.95 0.03 -3.58
C ALA A 80 -14.58 -0.58 -3.20
N PHE A 81 -13.86 -1.18 -4.16
CA PHE A 81 -12.50 -1.66 -3.97
C PHE A 81 -11.55 -0.53 -3.55
N LEU A 82 -11.56 0.60 -4.28
CA LEU A 82 -10.70 1.73 -3.95
C LEU A 82 -11.02 2.31 -2.57
N VAL A 83 -12.29 2.47 -2.22
CA VAL A 83 -12.70 2.93 -0.89
C VAL A 83 -12.18 2.01 0.19
N HIS A 84 -12.30 0.70 0.00
CA HIS A 84 -11.79 -0.28 0.96
C HIS A 84 -10.27 -0.15 1.15
N ILE A 85 -9.50 -0.09 0.05
CA ILE A 85 -8.04 0.08 0.12
C ILE A 85 -7.65 1.40 0.80
N PHE A 86 -8.27 2.52 0.43
CA PHE A 86 -7.95 3.81 1.07
C PHE A 86 -8.33 3.82 2.55
N SER A 87 -9.44 3.18 2.95
CA SER A 87 -9.83 3.03 4.36
C SER A 87 -8.81 2.19 5.14
N TYR A 88 -8.37 1.08 4.58
CA TYR A 88 -7.32 0.25 5.18
C TYR A 88 -6.00 1.01 5.36
N LEU A 89 -5.59 1.78 4.34
CA LEU A 89 -4.37 2.60 4.40
C LEU A 89 -4.50 3.72 5.44
N GLU A 90 -5.69 4.30 5.61
CA GLU A 90 -5.95 5.30 6.66
C GLU A 90 -5.85 4.70 8.05
N GLU A 91 -6.47 3.54 8.29
CA GLU A 91 -6.39 2.81 9.56
C GLU A 91 -4.95 2.41 9.91
N ASN A 92 -4.11 2.19 8.90
CA ASN A 92 -2.70 1.82 9.05
C ASN A 92 -1.72 2.94 8.67
N ARG A 93 -2.18 4.20 8.72
CA ARG A 93 -1.51 5.37 8.18
C ARG A 93 -0.06 5.50 8.63
N GLU A 94 0.22 5.40 9.93
CA GLU A 94 1.56 5.60 10.48
C GLU A 94 2.59 4.66 9.85
N ILE A 95 2.27 3.38 9.79
CA ILE A 95 3.20 2.37 9.25
C ILE A 95 3.26 2.43 7.71
N CYS A 96 2.16 2.67 7.02
CA CYS A 96 2.16 2.83 5.57
C CYS A 96 2.97 4.07 5.14
N ASN A 97 2.85 5.18 5.87
CA ASN A 97 3.66 6.37 5.63
C ASN A 97 5.15 6.13 5.90
N ALA A 98 5.49 5.34 6.92
CA ALA A 98 6.87 4.96 7.21
C ALA A 98 7.45 4.06 6.12
N LEU A 99 6.72 3.06 5.65
CA LEU A 99 7.14 2.14 4.57
C LEU A 99 7.34 2.85 3.24
N LEU A 100 6.49 3.82 2.91
CA LEU A 100 6.57 4.61 1.67
C LEU A 100 7.52 5.81 1.80
N GLY A 101 7.99 6.13 3.01
CA GLY A 101 8.83 7.28 3.32
C GLY A 101 10.29 7.12 2.88
N PRO A 102 11.13 8.12 3.20
CA PRO A 102 12.53 8.16 2.76
C PRO A 102 13.41 7.07 3.39
N HIS A 103 13.00 6.51 4.52
CA HIS A 103 13.67 5.41 5.21
C HIS A 103 12.92 4.08 5.08
N GLY A 104 11.90 4.04 4.21
CA GLY A 104 11.06 2.88 3.97
C GLY A 104 11.74 1.76 3.20
N ASP A 105 11.01 0.68 2.97
CA ASP A 105 11.50 -0.47 2.21
C ASP A 105 11.11 -0.35 0.72
N MET A 106 12.09 -0.02 -0.12
CA MET A 106 11.88 0.07 -1.57
C MET A 106 11.55 -1.28 -2.19
N ALA A 107 12.06 -2.39 -1.63
CA ALA A 107 11.73 -3.73 -2.12
C ALA A 107 10.26 -4.07 -1.87
N PHE A 108 9.73 -3.67 -0.72
CA PHE A 108 8.29 -3.78 -0.43
C PHE A 108 7.44 -2.97 -1.42
N VAL A 109 7.85 -1.73 -1.72
CA VAL A 109 7.16 -0.88 -2.70
C VAL A 109 7.14 -1.54 -4.08
N GLU A 110 8.30 -2.02 -4.55
CA GLU A 110 8.44 -2.72 -5.84
C GLU A 110 7.60 -4.01 -5.91
N GLN A 111 7.57 -4.79 -4.84
CA GLN A 111 6.75 -6.01 -4.75
C GLN A 111 5.25 -5.68 -4.79
N THR A 112 4.84 -4.62 -4.10
CA THR A 112 3.44 -4.16 -4.10
C THR A 112 3.03 -3.66 -5.49
N GLU A 113 3.86 -2.84 -6.13
CA GLU A 113 3.63 -2.39 -7.51
C GLU A 113 3.52 -3.56 -8.48
N LYS A 114 4.40 -4.56 -8.35
CA LYS A 114 4.39 -5.76 -9.16
C LYS A 114 3.11 -6.58 -8.96
N LEU A 115 2.68 -6.81 -7.71
CA LEU A 115 1.43 -7.51 -7.42
C LEU A 115 0.22 -6.83 -8.07
N VAL A 116 0.12 -5.51 -7.92
CA VAL A 116 -0.98 -4.72 -8.52
C VAL A 116 -0.90 -4.78 -10.04
N ALA A 117 0.30 -4.60 -10.62
CA ALA A 117 0.50 -4.64 -12.06
C ALA A 117 0.12 -6.00 -12.65
N GLU A 118 0.60 -7.10 -12.10
CA GLU A 118 0.30 -8.46 -12.57
C GLU A 118 -1.21 -8.72 -12.55
N THR A 119 -1.89 -8.37 -11.46
CA THR A 119 -3.33 -8.58 -11.34
C THR A 119 -4.13 -7.74 -12.33
N VAL A 120 -3.76 -6.46 -12.50
CA VAL A 120 -4.40 -5.57 -13.47
C VAL A 120 -4.12 -6.05 -14.91
N PHE A 121 -2.87 -6.42 -15.23
CA PHE A 121 -2.52 -6.92 -16.55
C PHE A 121 -3.22 -8.23 -16.88
N GLU A 122 -3.33 -9.17 -15.95
CA GLU A 122 -4.08 -10.42 -16.17
C GLU A 122 -5.55 -10.15 -16.45
N SER A 123 -6.16 -9.26 -15.68
CA SER A 123 -7.55 -8.87 -15.89
C SER A 123 -7.79 -8.24 -17.26
N LEU A 124 -6.85 -7.42 -17.72
CA LEU A 124 -6.91 -6.74 -19.02
C LEU A 124 -6.59 -7.68 -20.18
N ALA A 125 -5.60 -8.55 -20.03
CA ALA A 125 -5.23 -9.54 -21.05
C ALA A 125 -6.40 -10.48 -21.38
N ASN A 126 -7.23 -10.79 -20.38
CA ASN A 126 -8.44 -11.58 -20.56
C ASN A 126 -9.54 -10.86 -21.37
N GLN A 127 -9.53 -9.52 -21.40
CA GLN A 127 -10.54 -8.73 -22.08
C GLN A 127 -10.04 -8.09 -23.38
N PHE A 128 -8.73 -7.84 -23.48
CA PHE A 128 -8.10 -7.24 -24.66
C PHE A 128 -7.01 -8.17 -25.20
N PRO A 129 -7.24 -8.89 -26.28
CA PRO A 129 -6.32 -9.93 -26.80
C PRO A 129 -4.99 -9.38 -27.34
N LYS A 130 -4.78 -8.08 -27.36
CA LYS A 130 -3.52 -7.43 -27.76
C LYS A 130 -3.14 -6.33 -26.78
N THR A 131 -2.18 -6.62 -25.90
CA THR A 131 -1.52 -5.59 -25.11
C THR A 131 -0.63 -4.74 -26.04
N THR A 132 -0.98 -3.49 -26.23
CA THR A 132 -0.19 -2.55 -27.03
C THR A 132 0.95 -1.95 -26.20
N PRO A 133 2.04 -1.44 -26.82
CA PRO A 133 3.08 -0.70 -26.10
C PRO A 133 2.51 0.48 -25.29
N ASP A 134 1.52 1.17 -25.85
CA ASP A 134 0.87 2.32 -25.18
C ASP A 134 0.19 1.91 -23.87
N MET A 135 -0.48 0.77 -23.84
CA MET A 135 -1.07 0.21 -22.62
C MET A 135 0.00 -0.01 -21.55
N LYS A 136 1.13 -0.64 -21.90
CA LYS A 136 2.22 -0.90 -20.96
C LYS A 136 2.74 0.38 -20.31
N TYR A 137 3.03 1.41 -21.09
CA TYR A 137 3.55 2.67 -20.56
C TYR A 137 2.50 3.45 -19.77
N THR A 138 1.25 3.42 -20.21
CA THR A 138 0.14 4.06 -19.46
C THR A 138 -0.04 3.42 -18.10
N TYR A 139 -0.01 2.09 -17.98
CA TYR A 139 -0.09 1.42 -16.68
C TYR A 139 1.08 1.75 -15.78
N SER A 140 2.31 1.73 -16.30
CA SER A 140 3.48 2.13 -15.53
C SER A 140 3.33 3.56 -15.00
N PHE A 141 2.87 4.49 -15.83
CA PHE A 141 2.58 5.86 -15.42
C PHE A 141 1.51 5.94 -14.33
N CYS A 142 0.40 5.21 -14.50
CA CYS A 142 -0.68 5.17 -13.53
C CYS A 142 -0.23 4.62 -12.17
N LEU A 143 0.53 3.50 -12.15
CA LEU A 143 1.02 2.90 -10.91
C LEU A 143 2.00 3.82 -10.18
N THR A 144 2.98 4.39 -10.89
CA THR A 144 3.93 5.35 -10.31
C THR A 144 3.22 6.60 -9.80
N GLY A 145 2.23 7.10 -10.56
CA GLY A 145 1.39 8.23 -10.14
C GLY A 145 0.57 7.92 -8.90
N LEU A 146 0.01 6.70 -8.80
CA LEU A 146 -0.72 6.24 -7.62
C LEU A 146 0.17 6.21 -6.37
N VAL A 147 1.37 5.63 -6.46
CA VAL A 147 2.33 5.62 -5.34
C VAL A 147 2.69 7.04 -4.91
N GLY A 148 2.94 7.95 -5.86
CA GLY A 148 3.19 9.35 -5.56
C GLY A 148 2.02 10.03 -4.84
N MET A 149 0.79 9.76 -5.29
CA MET A 149 -0.43 10.29 -4.67
C MET A 149 -0.63 9.72 -3.26
N LEU A 150 -0.40 8.41 -3.05
CA LEU A 150 -0.47 7.77 -1.74
C LEU A 150 0.55 8.37 -0.77
N LYS A 151 1.80 8.57 -1.18
CA LYS A 151 2.82 9.23 -0.36
C LYS A 151 2.39 10.63 0.08
N SER A 152 1.89 11.42 -0.85
CA SER A 152 1.40 12.78 -0.55
C SER A 152 0.22 12.78 0.42
N TRP A 153 -0.74 11.88 0.20
CA TRP A 153 -1.92 11.76 1.05
C TRP A 153 -1.59 11.25 2.45
N LEU A 154 -0.78 10.19 2.56
CA LEU A 154 -0.39 9.62 3.86
C LEU A 154 0.46 10.57 4.69
N SER A 155 1.24 11.46 4.08
CA SER A 155 2.08 12.45 4.77
C SER A 155 1.38 13.79 5.05
N ALA A 156 0.16 14.01 4.55
CA ALA A 156 -0.57 15.25 4.78
C ALA A 156 -0.98 15.41 6.25
N GLU A 157 -0.94 16.62 6.78
CA GLU A 157 -1.40 16.94 8.14
C GLU A 157 -2.93 16.81 8.26
N GLU A 158 -3.64 17.30 7.26
CA GLU A 158 -5.10 17.21 7.13
C GLU A 158 -5.45 16.47 5.84
N PRO A 159 -5.48 15.12 5.86
CA PRO A 159 -5.76 14.33 4.66
C PRO A 159 -7.23 14.36 4.29
N GLU A 160 -7.50 14.31 3.01
CA GLU A 160 -8.83 14.05 2.48
C GLU A 160 -9.34 12.67 2.90
N SER A 161 -10.67 12.52 2.88
CA SER A 161 -11.29 11.24 3.25
C SER A 161 -10.94 10.11 2.28
N PRO A 162 -10.95 8.84 2.72
CA PRO A 162 -10.78 7.67 1.86
C PRO A 162 -11.73 7.67 0.66
N GLN A 163 -12.97 8.10 0.85
CA GLN A 163 -13.95 8.21 -0.21
C GLN A 163 -13.51 9.22 -1.29
N TYR A 164 -13.05 10.41 -0.88
CA TYR A 164 -12.54 11.41 -1.81
C TYR A 164 -11.35 10.89 -2.62
N MET A 165 -10.40 10.22 -1.96
CA MET A 165 -9.23 9.64 -2.62
C MET A 165 -9.58 8.53 -3.59
N ALA A 166 -10.56 7.70 -3.24
CA ALA A 166 -11.08 6.67 -4.12
C ALA A 166 -11.73 7.26 -5.37
N ASP A 167 -12.58 8.27 -5.21
CA ASP A 167 -13.26 8.96 -6.31
C ASP A 167 -12.27 9.65 -7.25
N LEU A 168 -11.28 10.33 -6.68
CA LEU A 168 -10.20 10.97 -7.44
C LEU A 168 -9.38 9.94 -8.23
N THR A 169 -8.98 8.85 -7.58
CA THR A 169 -8.21 7.77 -8.21
C THR A 169 -9.00 7.15 -9.36
N HIS A 170 -10.24 6.78 -9.13
CA HIS A 170 -11.12 6.22 -10.15
C HIS A 170 -11.28 7.16 -11.35
N LYS A 171 -11.52 8.44 -11.10
CA LYS A 171 -11.65 9.48 -12.15
C LYS A 171 -10.36 9.61 -12.97
N LEU A 172 -9.20 9.65 -12.33
CA LEU A 172 -7.91 9.77 -13.01
C LEU A 172 -7.65 8.56 -13.90
N PHE A 173 -7.79 7.36 -13.37
CA PHE A 173 -7.60 6.12 -14.14
C PHE A 173 -8.55 6.02 -15.33
N THR A 174 -9.84 6.27 -15.12
CA THR A 174 -10.84 6.24 -16.19
C THR A 174 -10.54 7.24 -17.30
N ASN A 175 -10.10 8.45 -16.96
CA ASN A 175 -9.78 9.46 -17.96
C ASN A 175 -8.52 9.13 -18.76
N ILE A 176 -7.47 8.63 -18.09
CA ILE A 176 -6.20 8.28 -18.73
C ILE A 176 -6.38 7.07 -19.66
N THR A 177 -7.19 6.09 -19.26
CA THR A 177 -7.35 4.83 -20.03
C THR A 177 -8.41 4.89 -21.12
N ARG A 178 -9.29 5.88 -21.11
CA ARG A 178 -10.44 6.01 -22.03
C ARG A 178 -10.08 5.92 -23.50
N ASP A 179 -8.99 6.54 -23.91
CA ASP A 179 -8.59 6.62 -25.34
C ASP A 179 -7.67 5.48 -25.76
N ILE A 180 -7.18 4.70 -24.81
CA ILE A 180 -6.25 3.58 -25.06
C ILE A 180 -7.04 2.25 -25.24
N ILE A 181 -8.25 2.21 -24.68
CA ILE A 181 -9.10 1.01 -24.67
C ILE A 181 -10.10 1.02 -25.87
N LYS A 182 -10.13 2.08 -26.64
CA LYS A 182 -10.89 2.14 -27.92
C LYS A 182 -10.15 1.41 -29.04
#